data_986ecd7832da04898ecf6b7264205058
#
_entry.id   986ecd7832da04898ecf6b7264205058
#
_cell.length_a   1.000
_cell.length_b   1.000
_cell.length_c   1.000
_cell.angle_alpha   90.00
_cell.angle_beta   90.00
_cell.angle_gamma   90.00
#
_symmetry.space_group_name_H-M   'P 1'
#
loop_
_entity.id
_entity.type
_entity.pdbx_description
1 polymer ?
#
loop_
_entity_poly.entity_id
_entity_poly.type
_entity_poly.pdbx_seq_one_letter_code
_entity_poly.pdbx_strand_id
1 'polypeptide(L)'
;MTKLKITDTTLRDAHQSLIATRMRTEHMLPICEKIDKVGYHSLEMFGGATFDSMMRFLDEDPWERVEALRDAMPNTKFQMLLRASNVVGYHIYPDDVLEAFVVEAVTVGIDIFRIFDALNDIRNMKASMKFVKREGGHVQASICYTLSPYHSNEKFVEKAKTLCSMDADSICIKDMAGLISPEAASDLTTRLKDEIDIPIQLHSHYTSGMASMAYLRAADAGVDIVDCAISSLSLATSQPATESMVEALRGTSRDTGLDVNLLSEIADYFRRIRRKYSQFEGSLQGVNPKVLVFQIPGGMLSNLDNQLREQDALDRYDEVLEEVPRVRAELGYPPLVTPSSQIVGTQATLNVITGERYKIIPHEVKQYVRGYYGRPPTEVDPDIKKKIIGDEEPMKVRPADLLEPELPNARAVLKDIPHLPRDEVSYALFPQYALDFLKRKANRLALGEMTEAQMIAIIASVLHSSTASIGSISSSSLRVDAWTLAGRDDLMDGRTVEYGSGKWERAESAWTSAGRKDVMKGRRQGGP
;
A
#
# COMPACT_ATOMS: atom_id res chain seq x y z
N MET A 1 -2.12 28.03 -19.95
CA MET A 1 -2.14 26.82 -19.10
C MET A 1 -0.94 26.86 -18.15
N THR A 2 -1.08 26.34 -16.93
CA THR A 2 0.02 26.25 -15.98
C THR A 2 0.94 25.06 -16.32
N LYS A 3 2.21 25.11 -15.90
CA LYS A 3 3.15 23.99 -16.04
C LYS A 3 2.58 22.72 -15.41
N LEU A 4 2.80 21.56 -16.03
CA LEU A 4 2.49 20.29 -15.41
C LEU A 4 3.48 20.01 -14.26
N LYS A 5 2.97 19.56 -13.11
CA LYS A 5 3.80 19.15 -11.99
C LYS A 5 3.92 17.62 -11.96
N ILE A 6 5.03 17.13 -11.41
CA ILE A 6 5.29 15.69 -11.28
C ILE A 6 5.43 15.33 -9.80
N THR A 7 4.70 14.31 -9.37
CA THR A 7 4.97 13.57 -8.14
C THR A 7 5.81 12.35 -8.50
N ASP A 8 6.95 12.18 -7.85
CA ASP A 8 7.77 10.98 -8.02
C ASP A 8 7.32 9.88 -7.05
N THR A 9 7.20 8.64 -7.55
CA THR A 9 6.75 7.47 -6.79
C THR A 9 7.85 6.44 -6.54
N THR A 10 9.08 6.77 -6.91
CA THR A 10 10.23 5.86 -6.89
C THR A 10 10.47 5.23 -5.52
N LEU A 11 10.34 6.01 -4.45
CA LEU A 11 10.62 5.56 -3.08
C LEU A 11 9.44 4.87 -2.38
N ARG A 12 8.27 4.73 -3.04
CA ARG A 12 7.12 3.99 -2.50
C ARG A 12 6.49 3.06 -3.53
N ASP A 13 5.62 3.57 -4.42
CA ASP A 13 4.79 2.72 -5.29
C ASP A 13 5.60 1.95 -6.33
N ALA A 14 6.61 2.59 -6.92
CA ALA A 14 7.45 1.97 -7.91
C ALA A 14 8.21 0.75 -7.37
N HIS A 15 8.93 0.90 -6.25
CA HIS A 15 9.65 -0.24 -5.68
C HIS A 15 8.72 -1.26 -4.99
N GLN A 16 7.54 -0.83 -4.51
CA GLN A 16 6.51 -1.76 -4.06
C GLN A 16 6.04 -2.65 -5.21
N SER A 17 5.84 -2.07 -6.38
CA SER A 17 5.29 -2.75 -7.55
C SER A 17 6.30 -3.62 -8.29
N LEU A 18 7.58 -3.23 -8.33
CA LEU A 18 8.60 -3.90 -9.14
C LEU A 18 9.51 -4.84 -8.35
N ILE A 19 9.81 -4.52 -7.09
CA ILE A 19 10.77 -5.26 -6.25
C ILE A 19 10.19 -5.59 -4.87
N ALA A 20 8.89 -5.84 -4.83
CA ALA A 20 8.14 -6.36 -3.68
C ALA A 20 8.41 -5.60 -2.35
N THR A 21 8.56 -4.27 -2.41
CA THR A 21 8.82 -3.39 -1.24
C THR A 21 10.16 -3.68 -0.53
N ARG A 22 11.15 -4.22 -1.21
CA ARG A 22 12.42 -4.66 -0.58
C ARG A 22 13.51 -3.60 -0.54
N MET A 23 13.31 -2.39 -1.11
CA MET A 23 14.33 -1.34 -1.10
C MET A 23 14.59 -0.86 0.34
N ARG A 24 15.85 -0.92 0.76
CA ARG A 24 16.31 -0.52 2.09
C ARG A 24 16.58 0.98 2.16
N THR A 25 16.46 1.54 3.35
CA THR A 25 16.73 2.97 3.63
C THR A 25 18.16 3.35 3.26
N GLU A 26 19.15 2.51 3.56
CA GLU A 26 20.56 2.71 3.20
C GLU A 26 20.81 2.86 1.69
N HIS A 27 19.92 2.33 0.86
CA HIS A 27 19.99 2.47 -0.60
C HIS A 27 19.18 3.65 -1.14
N MET A 28 18.41 4.33 -0.30
CA MET A 28 17.69 5.56 -0.65
C MET A 28 18.51 6.80 -0.28
N LEU A 29 19.09 6.83 0.91
CA LEU A 29 19.79 8.01 1.46
C LEU A 29 20.89 8.61 0.56
N PRO A 30 21.77 7.82 -0.09
CA PRO A 30 22.90 8.39 -0.85
C PRO A 30 22.52 9.25 -2.06
N ILE A 31 21.26 9.17 -2.54
CA ILE A 31 20.78 9.93 -3.69
C ILE A 31 19.83 11.07 -3.31
N CYS A 32 19.42 11.14 -2.04
CA CYS A 32 18.40 12.07 -1.56
C CYS A 32 18.70 13.53 -1.86
N GLU A 33 19.94 13.98 -1.68
CA GLU A 33 20.35 15.36 -1.98
C GLU A 33 20.10 15.75 -3.46
N LYS A 34 20.27 14.81 -4.38
CA LYS A 34 19.96 15.04 -5.81
C LYS A 34 18.46 15.05 -6.05
N ILE A 35 17.71 14.15 -5.44
CA ILE A 35 16.25 14.09 -5.54
C ILE A 35 15.64 15.40 -5.01
N ASP A 36 16.13 15.92 -3.90
CA ASP A 36 15.63 17.16 -3.28
C ASP A 36 15.83 18.41 -4.18
N LYS A 37 16.82 18.34 -5.09
CA LYS A 37 17.12 19.44 -6.06
C LYS A 37 16.31 19.36 -7.36
N VAL A 38 15.59 18.29 -7.64
CA VAL A 38 14.83 18.10 -8.89
C VAL A 38 13.70 19.11 -9.02
N GLY A 39 13.03 19.47 -7.94
CA GLY A 39 11.87 20.35 -7.96
C GLY A 39 10.55 19.60 -8.21
N TYR A 40 10.45 18.36 -7.79
CA TYR A 40 9.19 17.61 -7.79
C TYR A 40 8.09 18.33 -7.01
N HIS A 41 6.83 18.13 -7.42
CA HIS A 41 5.68 18.59 -6.64
C HIS A 41 5.64 17.94 -5.26
N SER A 42 5.86 16.64 -5.24
CA SER A 42 5.98 15.82 -4.04
C SER A 42 6.72 14.52 -4.35
N LEU A 43 7.15 13.85 -3.30
CA LEU A 43 7.77 12.53 -3.36
C LEU A 43 6.88 11.55 -2.57
N GLU A 44 6.25 10.59 -3.26
CA GLU A 44 5.51 9.54 -2.57
C GLU A 44 6.49 8.51 -2.03
N MET A 45 6.64 8.46 -0.71
CA MET A 45 7.72 7.70 -0.07
C MET A 45 7.27 6.82 1.11
N PHE A 46 6.00 6.89 1.51
CA PHE A 46 5.48 6.18 2.68
C PHE A 46 4.07 5.61 2.47
N GLY A 47 3.66 4.69 3.33
CA GLY A 47 2.33 4.07 3.29
C GLY A 47 2.25 2.84 2.39
N GLY A 48 1.04 2.38 2.12
CA GLY A 48 0.82 1.12 1.38
C GLY A 48 1.42 -0.08 2.12
N ALA A 49 2.14 -0.93 1.40
CA ALA A 49 2.82 -2.10 1.95
C ALA A 49 4.26 -1.81 2.41
N THR A 50 4.73 -0.56 2.35
CA THR A 50 6.07 -0.25 2.83
C THR A 50 6.18 -0.35 4.34
N PHE A 51 5.09 -0.02 5.06
CA PHE A 51 5.08 0.01 6.51
C PHE A 51 5.35 -1.36 7.15
N ASP A 52 4.54 -2.36 6.83
CA ASP A 52 4.71 -3.71 7.37
C ASP A 52 5.97 -4.39 6.81
N SER A 53 6.31 -4.14 5.55
CA SER A 53 7.51 -4.70 4.93
C SER A 53 8.81 -4.29 5.60
N MET A 54 8.90 -3.07 6.12
CA MET A 54 10.07 -2.61 6.87
C MET A 54 10.30 -3.45 8.13
N MET A 55 9.30 -3.64 8.95
CA MET A 55 9.41 -4.46 10.17
C MET A 55 9.55 -5.96 9.88
N ARG A 56 8.85 -6.44 8.84
CA ARG A 56 8.71 -7.86 8.54
C ARG A 56 9.91 -8.43 7.79
N PHE A 57 10.50 -7.68 6.87
CA PHE A 57 11.50 -8.19 5.94
C PHE A 57 12.83 -7.45 5.97
N LEU A 58 12.83 -6.18 6.38
CA LEU A 58 14.02 -5.34 6.31
C LEU A 58 14.66 -5.10 7.68
N ASP A 59 13.96 -5.43 8.76
CA ASP A 59 14.36 -5.12 10.13
C ASP A 59 14.67 -3.62 10.32
N GLU A 60 13.83 -2.78 9.67
CA GLU A 60 13.89 -1.32 9.71
C GLU A 60 12.64 -0.74 10.39
N ASP A 61 12.82 0.36 11.13
CA ASP A 61 11.72 1.11 11.73
C ASP A 61 11.06 1.99 10.65
N PRO A 62 9.73 1.85 10.43
CA PRO A 62 9.04 2.64 9.42
C PRO A 62 9.04 4.14 9.68
N TRP A 63 9.03 4.56 10.94
CA TRP A 63 9.03 5.96 11.33
C TRP A 63 10.43 6.59 11.20
N GLU A 64 11.46 5.89 11.67
CA GLU A 64 12.86 6.31 11.54
C GLU A 64 13.28 6.46 10.06
N ARG A 65 12.72 5.64 9.15
CA ARG A 65 12.96 5.83 7.71
C ARG A 65 12.46 7.19 7.23
N VAL A 66 11.24 7.59 7.63
CA VAL A 66 10.67 8.88 7.21
C VAL A 66 11.51 10.03 7.75
N GLU A 67 11.88 9.97 9.04
CA GLU A 67 12.74 10.98 9.68
C GLU A 67 14.08 11.12 8.95
N ALA A 68 14.79 10.00 8.70
CA ALA A 68 16.07 10.01 8.00
C ALA A 68 15.98 10.57 6.57
N LEU A 69 14.90 10.25 5.85
CA LEU A 69 14.66 10.79 4.51
C LEU A 69 14.28 12.26 4.56
N ARG A 70 13.51 12.71 5.58
CA ARG A 70 13.17 14.13 5.78
C ARG A 70 14.40 14.97 6.06
N ASP A 71 15.30 14.49 6.90
CA ASP A 71 16.58 15.16 7.19
C ASP A 71 17.43 15.31 5.91
N ALA A 72 17.42 14.28 5.05
CA ALA A 72 18.17 14.29 3.80
C ALA A 72 17.50 15.08 2.65
N MET A 73 16.19 15.36 2.74
CA MET A 73 15.39 16.05 1.71
C MET A 73 14.45 17.09 2.32
N PRO A 74 14.98 18.19 2.88
CA PRO A 74 14.19 19.20 3.61
C PRO A 74 13.27 20.05 2.72
N ASN A 75 13.52 20.14 1.41
CA ASN A 75 12.81 21.05 0.51
C ASN A 75 11.64 20.38 -0.24
N THR A 76 11.68 19.07 -0.44
CA THR A 76 10.67 18.33 -1.19
C THR A 76 9.52 17.90 -0.28
N LYS A 77 8.27 18.13 -0.68
CA LYS A 77 7.10 17.67 0.06
C LYS A 77 7.02 16.15 0.04
N PHE A 78 6.79 15.55 1.21
CA PHE A 78 6.57 14.10 1.35
C PHE A 78 5.10 13.76 1.24
N GLN A 79 4.81 12.78 0.42
CA GLN A 79 3.48 12.23 0.22
C GLN A 79 3.41 10.79 0.70
N MET A 80 2.29 10.41 1.31
CA MET A 80 2.02 9.04 1.68
C MET A 80 0.70 8.53 1.09
N LEU A 81 0.58 7.20 0.95
CA LEU A 81 -0.66 6.52 0.64
C LEU A 81 -1.36 6.06 1.91
N LEU A 82 -2.57 6.59 2.17
CA LEU A 82 -3.41 6.26 3.31
C LEU A 82 -4.72 5.59 2.85
N ARG A 83 -4.96 4.35 3.27
CA ARG A 83 -6.16 3.57 2.90
C ARG A 83 -7.35 3.90 3.81
N ALA A 84 -7.71 5.17 3.93
CA ALA A 84 -8.80 5.63 4.79
C ALA A 84 -8.83 4.90 6.15
N SER A 85 -9.95 4.31 6.57
CA SER A 85 -10.06 3.56 7.83
C SER A 85 -9.23 2.28 7.88
N ASN A 86 -8.67 1.80 6.75
CA ASN A 86 -7.71 0.68 6.74
C ASN A 86 -6.27 1.14 7.07
N VAL A 87 -6.04 2.43 7.23
CA VAL A 87 -4.74 3.05 7.52
C VAL A 87 -3.68 2.59 6.49
N VAL A 88 -2.74 1.73 6.88
CA VAL A 88 -1.79 1.06 5.97
C VAL A 88 -1.99 -0.46 5.95
N GLY A 89 -3.03 -0.96 6.63
CA GLY A 89 -3.36 -2.38 6.77
C GLY A 89 -4.41 -2.89 5.77
N TYR A 90 -4.97 -4.06 6.07
CA TYR A 90 -5.83 -4.83 5.17
C TYR A 90 -7.26 -5.01 5.68
N HIS A 91 -7.58 -4.48 6.85
CA HIS A 91 -8.92 -4.44 7.46
C HIS A 91 -9.19 -3.04 8.01
N ILE A 92 -10.41 -2.77 8.44
CA ILE A 92 -10.79 -1.51 9.06
C ILE A 92 -10.26 -1.48 10.49
N TYR A 93 -9.63 -0.38 10.88
CA TYR A 93 -9.18 -0.07 12.24
C TYR A 93 -10.11 0.92 12.93
N PRO A 94 -10.14 0.95 14.27
CA PRO A 94 -10.86 1.96 15.02
C PRO A 94 -10.22 3.34 14.87
N ASP A 95 -11.00 4.38 15.13
CA ASP A 95 -10.58 5.76 14.89
C ASP A 95 -9.42 6.22 15.78
N ASP A 96 -9.23 5.66 16.97
CA ASP A 96 -8.09 5.99 17.84
C ASP A 96 -6.75 5.59 17.20
N VAL A 97 -6.69 4.43 16.54
CA VAL A 97 -5.49 3.99 15.78
C VAL A 97 -5.25 4.88 14.56
N LEU A 98 -6.30 5.19 13.79
CA LEU A 98 -6.21 6.07 12.64
C LEU A 98 -5.74 7.48 13.02
N GLU A 99 -6.31 8.03 14.09
CA GLU A 99 -5.94 9.37 14.60
C GLU A 99 -4.48 9.41 15.04
N ALA A 100 -4.05 8.46 15.87
CA ALA A 100 -2.67 8.39 16.34
C ALA A 100 -1.67 8.17 15.18
N PHE A 101 -2.04 7.37 14.18
CA PHE A 101 -1.22 7.19 12.99
C PHE A 101 -1.04 8.50 12.21
N VAL A 102 -2.11 9.28 12.02
CA VAL A 102 -2.03 10.56 11.32
C VAL A 102 -1.18 11.57 12.08
N VAL A 103 -1.37 11.66 13.41
CA VAL A 103 -0.53 12.54 14.27
C VAL A 103 0.94 12.19 14.11
N GLU A 104 1.30 10.91 14.20
CA GLU A 104 2.70 10.49 14.07
C GLU A 104 3.24 10.73 12.67
N ALA A 105 2.45 10.43 11.61
CA ALA A 105 2.88 10.65 10.23
C ALA A 105 3.17 12.13 9.93
N VAL A 106 2.36 13.06 10.46
CA VAL A 106 2.64 14.50 10.36
C VAL A 106 3.90 14.86 11.16
N THR A 107 4.04 14.31 12.36
CA THR A 107 5.18 14.58 13.25
C THR A 107 6.52 14.20 12.61
N VAL A 108 6.58 13.04 11.92
CA VAL A 108 7.80 12.59 11.22
C VAL A 108 8.02 13.29 9.88
N GLY A 109 7.09 14.16 9.45
CA GLY A 109 7.29 15.05 8.30
C GLY A 109 6.53 14.68 7.02
N ILE A 110 5.42 13.97 7.10
CA ILE A 110 4.53 13.77 5.95
C ILE A 110 3.68 15.03 5.73
N ASP A 111 3.74 15.59 4.50
CA ASP A 111 3.02 16.80 4.12
C ASP A 111 1.67 16.50 3.44
N ILE A 112 1.62 15.47 2.58
CA ILE A 112 0.47 15.15 1.72
C ILE A 112 -0.02 13.74 2.00
N PHE A 113 -1.30 13.63 2.32
CA PHE A 113 -1.96 12.36 2.57
C PHE A 113 -2.89 12.02 1.40
N ARG A 114 -2.46 11.05 0.56
CA ARG A 114 -3.28 10.47 -0.50
C ARG A 114 -4.24 9.47 0.12
N ILE A 115 -5.46 9.91 0.39
CA ILE A 115 -6.49 9.14 1.08
C ILE A 115 -7.40 8.47 0.06
N PHE A 116 -7.58 7.15 0.12
CA PHE A 116 -8.54 6.42 -0.70
C PHE A 116 -9.27 5.35 0.09
N ASP A 117 -10.46 5.00 -0.37
CA ASP A 117 -11.21 3.82 0.05
C ASP A 117 -11.34 2.83 -1.11
N ALA A 118 -11.13 1.55 -0.86
CA ALA A 118 -11.10 0.51 -1.90
C ALA A 118 -12.44 0.34 -2.64
N LEU A 119 -13.56 0.69 -2.01
CA LEU A 119 -14.89 0.63 -2.58
C LEU A 119 -15.39 2.00 -3.09
N ASN A 120 -14.56 3.04 -2.96
CA ASN A 120 -14.98 4.43 -3.12
C ASN A 120 -16.14 4.81 -2.17
N ASP A 121 -16.18 4.21 -0.97
CA ASP A 121 -17.14 4.56 0.07
C ASP A 121 -16.63 5.77 0.86
N ILE A 122 -17.14 6.94 0.53
CA ILE A 122 -16.72 8.23 1.11
C ILE A 122 -16.89 8.25 2.65
N ARG A 123 -17.81 7.47 3.21
CA ARG A 123 -18.00 7.39 4.67
C ARG A 123 -16.72 6.93 5.38
N ASN A 124 -15.98 5.99 4.79
CA ASN A 124 -14.71 5.50 5.33
C ASN A 124 -13.59 6.55 5.28
N MET A 125 -13.65 7.49 4.32
CA MET A 125 -12.65 8.55 4.15
C MET A 125 -12.81 9.71 5.12
N LYS A 126 -14.01 9.92 5.65
CA LYS A 126 -14.38 11.12 6.43
C LYS A 126 -13.49 11.35 7.66
N ALA A 127 -13.21 10.31 8.43
CA ALA A 127 -12.40 10.41 9.64
C ALA A 127 -10.94 10.76 9.31
N SER A 128 -10.33 10.05 8.35
CA SER A 128 -8.95 10.32 7.92
C SER A 128 -8.77 11.72 7.37
N MET A 129 -9.70 12.21 6.53
CA MET A 129 -9.67 13.59 6.03
C MET A 129 -9.73 14.60 7.17
N LYS A 130 -10.65 14.40 8.14
CA LYS A 130 -10.79 15.26 9.32
C LYS A 130 -9.50 15.29 10.16
N PHE A 131 -8.90 14.14 10.44
CA PHE A 131 -7.69 14.07 11.27
C PHE A 131 -6.51 14.72 10.58
N VAL A 132 -6.30 14.44 9.28
CA VAL A 132 -5.24 15.07 8.49
C VAL A 132 -5.36 16.60 8.46
N LYS A 133 -6.57 17.13 8.24
CA LYS A 133 -6.81 18.59 8.27
C LYS A 133 -6.53 19.20 9.63
N ARG A 134 -6.95 18.53 10.71
CA ARG A 134 -6.71 19.00 12.07
C ARG A 134 -5.21 19.11 12.39
N GLU A 135 -4.40 18.16 11.90
CA GLU A 135 -2.95 18.15 12.10
C GLU A 135 -2.19 19.04 11.08
N GLY A 136 -2.91 19.75 10.19
CA GLY A 136 -2.31 20.67 9.22
C GLY A 136 -1.76 20.00 7.96
N GLY A 137 -2.01 18.71 7.76
CA GLY A 137 -1.61 17.98 6.55
C GLY A 137 -2.49 18.32 5.34
N HIS A 138 -1.95 18.17 4.13
CA HIS A 138 -2.68 18.32 2.89
C HIS A 138 -3.52 17.06 2.59
N VAL A 139 -4.83 17.22 2.47
CA VAL A 139 -5.76 16.16 2.12
C VAL A 139 -5.85 16.01 0.60
N GLN A 140 -5.20 14.99 0.05
CA GLN A 140 -5.43 14.56 -1.32
C GLN A 140 -6.44 13.43 -1.34
N ALA A 141 -7.71 13.75 -1.61
CA ALA A 141 -8.76 12.75 -1.66
C ALA A 141 -8.74 12.01 -3.01
N SER A 142 -8.75 10.67 -2.97
CA SER A 142 -8.57 9.87 -4.18
C SER A 142 -9.81 9.09 -4.55
N ILE A 143 -10.06 8.99 -5.84
CA ILE A 143 -11.11 8.18 -6.45
C ILE A 143 -10.45 7.02 -7.17
N CYS A 144 -10.75 5.78 -6.76
CA CYS A 144 -10.29 4.58 -7.44
C CYS A 144 -10.99 4.47 -8.79
N TYR A 145 -10.23 4.68 -9.86
CA TYR A 145 -10.73 4.55 -11.22
C TYR A 145 -10.88 3.06 -11.60
N THR A 146 -12.00 2.73 -12.21
CA THR A 146 -12.26 1.38 -12.72
C THR A 146 -13.35 1.43 -13.77
N LEU A 147 -13.50 0.35 -14.55
CA LEU A 147 -14.51 0.20 -15.59
C LEU A 147 -15.57 -0.83 -15.15
N SER A 148 -16.83 -0.46 -15.27
CA SER A 148 -17.97 -1.39 -15.15
C SER A 148 -19.24 -0.69 -15.64
N PRO A 149 -20.39 -1.40 -15.78
CA PRO A 149 -21.66 -0.76 -16.12
C PRO A 149 -22.14 0.29 -15.11
N TYR A 150 -21.56 0.30 -13.90
CA TYR A 150 -21.93 1.20 -12.80
C TYR A 150 -20.94 2.33 -12.57
N HIS A 151 -19.79 2.33 -13.24
CA HIS A 151 -18.78 3.39 -13.14
C HIS A 151 -18.79 4.21 -14.43
N SER A 152 -19.04 5.51 -14.29
CA SER A 152 -18.99 6.49 -15.39
C SER A 152 -18.25 7.74 -14.96
N ASN A 153 -17.81 8.56 -15.92
CA ASN A 153 -17.15 9.83 -15.63
C ASN A 153 -18.04 10.77 -14.82
N GLU A 154 -19.37 10.78 -15.05
CA GLU A 154 -20.33 11.57 -14.28
C GLU A 154 -20.31 11.17 -12.80
N LYS A 155 -20.30 9.88 -12.49
CA LYS A 155 -20.24 9.39 -11.10
C LYS A 155 -18.89 9.68 -10.43
N PHE A 156 -17.80 9.67 -11.17
CA PHE A 156 -16.49 10.09 -10.64
C PHE A 156 -16.47 11.59 -10.33
N VAL A 157 -17.07 12.42 -11.18
CA VAL A 157 -17.22 13.88 -10.96
C VAL A 157 -18.09 14.14 -9.73
N GLU A 158 -19.23 13.46 -9.58
CA GLU A 158 -20.10 13.59 -8.38
C GLU A 158 -19.34 13.24 -7.09
N LYS A 159 -18.53 12.18 -7.12
CA LYS A 159 -17.67 11.82 -5.98
C LYS A 159 -16.63 12.91 -5.69
N ALA A 160 -15.99 13.45 -6.72
CA ALA A 160 -15.02 14.53 -6.57
C ALA A 160 -15.66 15.77 -5.93
N LYS A 161 -16.84 16.19 -6.38
CA LYS A 161 -17.62 17.30 -5.79
C LYS A 161 -17.94 17.03 -4.31
N THR A 162 -18.33 15.82 -3.98
CA THR A 162 -18.59 15.42 -2.59
C THR A 162 -17.32 15.53 -1.73
N LEU A 163 -16.19 15.02 -2.23
CA LEU A 163 -14.89 15.10 -1.52
C LEU A 163 -14.42 16.56 -1.37
N CYS A 164 -14.63 17.41 -2.39
CA CYS A 164 -14.39 18.86 -2.28
C CYS A 164 -15.24 19.49 -1.16
N SER A 165 -16.53 19.13 -1.07
CA SER A 165 -17.41 19.63 0.00
C SER A 165 -17.01 19.15 1.40
N MET A 166 -16.15 18.13 1.48
CA MET A 166 -15.54 17.60 2.71
C MET A 166 -14.13 18.16 2.96
N ASP A 167 -13.81 19.29 2.34
CA ASP A 167 -12.57 20.03 2.55
C ASP A 167 -11.29 19.32 2.04
N ALA A 168 -11.40 18.60 0.91
CA ALA A 168 -10.22 18.10 0.21
C ALA A 168 -9.41 19.25 -0.39
N ASP A 169 -8.07 19.19 -0.30
CA ASP A 169 -7.15 20.18 -0.88
C ASP A 169 -6.79 19.88 -2.34
N SER A 170 -6.90 18.61 -2.74
CA SER A 170 -6.72 18.15 -4.14
C SER A 170 -7.46 16.83 -4.36
N ILE A 171 -7.78 16.53 -5.62
CA ILE A 171 -8.38 15.25 -6.03
C ILE A 171 -7.35 14.43 -6.81
N CYS A 172 -7.24 13.13 -6.49
CA CYS A 172 -6.45 12.19 -7.27
C CYS A 172 -7.35 11.18 -7.98
N ILE A 173 -7.23 11.07 -9.30
CA ILE A 173 -7.77 9.95 -10.06
C ILE A 173 -6.75 8.83 -9.98
N LYS A 174 -7.12 7.72 -9.31
CA LYS A 174 -6.21 6.62 -8.99
C LYS A 174 -6.54 5.37 -9.80
N ASP A 175 -5.80 5.17 -10.89
CA ASP A 175 -5.93 4.01 -11.78
C ASP A 175 -4.87 2.95 -11.46
N MET A 176 -5.20 2.06 -10.53
CA MET A 176 -4.31 0.99 -10.05
C MET A 176 -4.07 -0.12 -11.10
N ALA A 177 -4.96 -0.27 -12.05
CA ALA A 177 -4.89 -1.34 -13.04
C ALA A 177 -4.33 -0.86 -14.40
N GLY A 178 -4.17 0.45 -14.60
CA GLY A 178 -3.76 1.02 -15.88
C GLY A 178 -4.85 0.92 -16.95
N LEU A 179 -6.11 1.12 -16.57
CA LEU A 179 -7.28 0.95 -17.43
C LEU A 179 -7.68 2.24 -18.15
N ILE A 180 -7.27 3.41 -17.62
CA ILE A 180 -7.71 4.68 -18.17
C ILE A 180 -7.13 4.89 -19.58
N SER A 181 -8.02 4.96 -20.56
CA SER A 181 -7.61 5.27 -21.94
C SER A 181 -7.23 6.75 -22.08
N PRO A 182 -6.44 7.12 -23.10
CA PRO A 182 -6.09 8.53 -23.35
C PRO A 182 -7.33 9.43 -23.50
N GLU A 183 -8.37 8.96 -24.17
CA GLU A 183 -9.61 9.71 -24.35
C GLU A 183 -10.39 9.84 -23.03
N ALA A 184 -10.51 8.76 -22.28
CA ALA A 184 -11.17 8.79 -20.96
C ALA A 184 -10.44 9.71 -19.97
N ALA A 185 -9.10 9.76 -20.01
CA ALA A 185 -8.30 10.65 -19.20
C ALA A 185 -8.54 12.13 -19.57
N SER A 186 -8.63 12.44 -20.86
CA SER A 186 -8.95 13.78 -21.36
C SER A 186 -10.38 14.21 -20.95
N ASP A 187 -11.39 13.38 -21.23
CA ASP A 187 -12.79 13.67 -20.91
C ASP A 187 -13.01 13.86 -19.40
N LEU A 188 -12.50 12.91 -18.59
CA LEU A 188 -12.67 13.00 -17.13
C LEU A 188 -11.95 14.22 -16.55
N THR A 189 -10.73 14.54 -17.04
CA THR A 189 -10.00 15.74 -16.60
C THR A 189 -10.77 17.00 -16.95
N THR A 190 -11.26 17.12 -18.18
CA THR A 190 -12.05 18.29 -18.63
C THR A 190 -13.28 18.50 -17.73
N ARG A 191 -14.08 17.45 -17.53
CA ARG A 191 -15.28 17.51 -16.68
C ARG A 191 -14.95 17.90 -15.23
N LEU A 192 -13.86 17.37 -14.68
CA LEU A 192 -13.43 17.73 -13.33
C LEU A 192 -12.99 19.20 -13.27
N LYS A 193 -12.23 19.69 -14.26
CA LYS A 193 -11.81 21.11 -14.32
C LYS A 193 -12.97 22.09 -14.48
N ASP A 194 -14.09 21.63 -15.09
CA ASP A 194 -15.31 22.43 -15.22
C ASP A 194 -16.12 22.51 -13.91
N GLU A 195 -15.95 21.52 -13.01
CA GLU A 195 -16.83 21.35 -11.85
C GLU A 195 -16.14 21.59 -10.49
N ILE A 196 -14.80 21.57 -10.43
CA ILE A 196 -14.03 21.78 -9.20
C ILE A 196 -12.84 22.71 -9.41
N ASP A 197 -12.57 23.58 -8.42
CA ASP A 197 -11.51 24.60 -8.48
C ASP A 197 -10.17 24.13 -7.87
N ILE A 198 -10.14 22.97 -7.19
CA ILE A 198 -8.93 22.47 -6.55
C ILE A 198 -8.07 21.64 -7.53
N PRO A 199 -6.76 21.46 -7.25
CA PRO A 199 -5.86 20.72 -8.13
C PRO A 199 -6.29 19.28 -8.37
N ILE A 200 -6.09 18.80 -9.59
CA ILE A 200 -6.37 17.44 -10.03
C ILE A 200 -5.05 16.73 -10.31
N GLN A 201 -4.86 15.55 -9.73
CA GLN A 201 -3.73 14.67 -9.97
C GLN A 201 -4.19 13.38 -10.64
N LEU A 202 -3.43 12.91 -11.64
CA LEU A 202 -3.67 11.62 -12.28
C LEU A 202 -2.55 10.65 -11.93
N HIS A 203 -2.93 9.50 -11.36
CA HIS A 203 -2.08 8.36 -11.09
C HIS A 203 -2.55 7.17 -11.91
N SER A 204 -1.68 6.57 -12.70
CA SER A 204 -1.99 5.35 -13.45
C SER A 204 -0.78 4.42 -13.52
N HIS A 205 -1.01 3.12 -13.29
CA HIS A 205 -0.02 2.08 -13.51
C HIS A 205 0.19 1.81 -15.01
N TYR A 206 1.39 1.38 -15.37
CA TYR A 206 1.78 1.19 -16.78
C TYR A 206 1.44 -0.20 -17.33
N THR A 207 0.71 -1.03 -16.59
CA THR A 207 0.48 -2.45 -16.90
C THR A 207 -0.13 -2.69 -18.29
N SER A 208 -1.04 -1.81 -18.74
CA SER A 208 -1.63 -1.86 -20.09
C SER A 208 -0.78 -1.21 -21.18
N GLY A 209 0.23 -0.40 -20.81
CA GLY A 209 1.02 0.41 -21.72
C GLY A 209 0.42 1.76 -22.08
N MET A 210 -0.78 2.10 -21.59
CA MET A 210 -1.48 3.33 -21.99
C MET A 210 -1.15 4.57 -21.14
N ALA A 211 -0.57 4.41 -19.95
CA ALA A 211 -0.50 5.48 -18.96
C ALA A 211 0.23 6.76 -19.45
N SER A 212 1.35 6.65 -20.20
CA SER A 212 2.03 7.83 -20.75
C SER A 212 1.15 8.60 -21.74
N MET A 213 0.41 7.88 -22.59
CA MET A 213 -0.52 8.49 -23.56
C MET A 213 -1.70 9.14 -22.83
N ALA A 214 -2.22 8.49 -21.78
CA ALA A 214 -3.28 9.03 -20.95
C ALA A 214 -2.82 10.31 -20.23
N TYR A 215 -1.58 10.35 -19.74
CA TYR A 215 -1.02 11.53 -19.08
C TYR A 215 -0.86 12.72 -20.06
N LEU A 216 -0.40 12.47 -21.28
CA LEU A 216 -0.30 13.53 -22.30
C LEU A 216 -1.69 14.11 -22.62
N ARG A 217 -2.69 13.26 -22.82
CA ARG A 217 -4.07 13.71 -23.08
C ARG A 217 -4.70 14.44 -21.88
N ALA A 218 -4.44 13.98 -20.67
CA ALA A 218 -4.86 14.68 -19.46
C ALA A 218 -4.14 16.02 -19.28
N ALA A 219 -2.84 16.10 -19.64
CA ALA A 219 -2.09 17.35 -19.62
C ALA A 219 -2.69 18.39 -20.58
N ASP A 220 -3.05 17.98 -21.79
CA ASP A 220 -3.75 18.85 -22.76
C ASP A 220 -5.11 19.31 -22.22
N ALA A 221 -5.82 18.46 -21.46
CA ALA A 221 -7.10 18.77 -20.82
C ALA A 221 -6.97 19.60 -19.52
N GLY A 222 -5.74 19.86 -19.05
CA GLY A 222 -5.50 20.75 -17.92
C GLY A 222 -5.28 20.07 -16.56
N VAL A 223 -4.98 18.76 -16.49
CA VAL A 223 -4.58 18.11 -15.24
C VAL A 223 -3.39 18.85 -14.61
N ASP A 224 -3.35 19.01 -13.30
CA ASP A 224 -2.33 19.82 -12.64
C ASP A 224 -1.07 19.02 -12.30
N ILE A 225 -1.22 17.74 -11.96
CA ILE A 225 -0.14 16.89 -11.48
C ILE A 225 -0.28 15.48 -12.06
N VAL A 226 0.84 14.82 -12.38
CA VAL A 226 0.87 13.39 -12.74
C VAL A 226 1.91 12.63 -11.91
N ASP A 227 1.68 11.34 -11.71
CA ASP A 227 2.60 10.46 -11.00
C ASP A 227 3.55 9.76 -11.97
N CYS A 228 4.84 9.92 -11.76
CA CYS A 228 5.88 9.25 -12.52
C CYS A 228 6.85 8.53 -11.60
N ALA A 229 7.66 7.66 -12.16
CA ALA A 229 8.80 7.06 -11.48
C ALA A 229 10.05 7.25 -12.32
N ILE A 230 11.23 7.33 -11.67
CA ILE A 230 12.50 7.40 -12.39
C ILE A 230 12.62 6.19 -13.35
N SER A 231 13.17 6.38 -14.56
CA SER A 231 13.10 5.38 -15.64
C SER A 231 13.59 3.98 -15.24
N SER A 232 14.58 3.88 -14.36
CA SER A 232 15.09 2.60 -13.85
C SER A 232 14.11 1.84 -12.94
N LEU A 233 13.05 2.51 -12.41
CA LEU A 233 12.00 1.93 -11.58
C LEU A 233 10.59 2.26 -12.13
N SER A 234 10.48 2.52 -13.43
CA SER A 234 9.22 2.82 -14.12
C SER A 234 8.72 1.65 -14.96
N LEU A 235 7.55 1.85 -15.59
CA LEU A 235 6.89 0.95 -16.54
C LEU A 235 6.39 -0.37 -15.89
N ALA A 236 5.95 -1.33 -16.70
CA ALA A 236 5.35 -2.59 -16.25
C ALA A 236 4.24 -2.36 -15.22
N THR A 237 4.40 -2.83 -13.99
CA THR A 237 3.45 -2.62 -12.89
C THR A 237 3.67 -1.31 -12.11
N SER A 238 4.67 -0.49 -12.50
CA SER A 238 4.94 0.83 -11.95
C SER A 238 4.27 1.94 -12.77
N GLN A 239 4.74 3.19 -12.69
CA GLN A 239 4.21 4.36 -13.36
C GLN A 239 5.02 4.71 -14.62
N PRO A 240 4.59 5.70 -15.44
CA PRO A 240 5.37 6.25 -16.56
C PRO A 240 6.74 6.76 -16.11
N ALA A 241 7.72 6.67 -17.03
CA ALA A 241 9.07 7.17 -16.78
C ALA A 241 9.09 8.71 -16.71
N THR A 242 9.65 9.26 -15.63
CA THR A 242 9.72 10.71 -15.39
C THR A 242 10.44 11.41 -16.52
N GLU A 243 11.62 10.94 -16.93
CA GLU A 243 12.46 11.55 -17.96
C GLU A 243 11.73 11.62 -19.31
N SER A 244 11.00 10.55 -19.67
CA SER A 244 10.22 10.50 -20.91
C SER A 244 9.06 11.50 -20.90
N MET A 245 8.37 11.65 -19.76
CA MET A 245 7.29 12.62 -19.62
C MET A 245 7.80 14.06 -19.66
N VAL A 246 8.94 14.34 -19.02
CA VAL A 246 9.59 15.66 -19.06
C VAL A 246 9.96 16.04 -20.50
N GLU A 247 10.61 15.15 -21.25
CA GLU A 247 10.99 15.40 -22.64
C GLU A 247 9.78 15.51 -23.58
N ALA A 248 8.76 14.68 -23.41
CA ALA A 248 7.54 14.74 -24.23
C ALA A 248 6.79 16.07 -24.09
N LEU A 249 6.94 16.76 -22.96
CA LEU A 249 6.29 18.05 -22.69
C LEU A 249 7.21 19.26 -22.92
N ARG A 250 8.50 19.04 -23.21
CA ARG A 250 9.48 20.10 -23.41
C ARG A 250 9.05 21.05 -24.52
N GLY A 251 9.09 22.34 -24.22
CA GLY A 251 8.73 23.41 -25.17
C GLY A 251 7.22 23.55 -25.43
N THR A 252 6.38 22.78 -24.79
CA THR A 252 4.92 22.95 -24.82
C THR A 252 4.46 23.92 -23.71
N SER A 253 3.19 24.33 -23.75
CA SER A 253 2.58 25.13 -22.66
C SER A 253 2.52 24.39 -21.31
N ARG A 254 2.78 23.07 -21.30
CA ARG A 254 2.76 22.18 -20.14
C ARG A 254 4.16 21.77 -19.70
N ASP A 255 5.21 22.34 -20.29
CA ASP A 255 6.61 22.04 -19.95
C ASP A 255 6.83 22.10 -18.43
N THR A 256 7.35 21.01 -17.87
CA THR A 256 7.58 20.87 -16.44
C THR A 256 8.72 21.75 -15.93
N GLY A 257 9.72 21.99 -16.79
CA GLY A 257 10.94 22.70 -16.46
C GLY A 257 11.95 21.90 -15.62
N LEU A 258 11.74 20.58 -15.46
CA LEU A 258 12.68 19.72 -14.74
C LEU A 258 13.93 19.42 -15.58
N ASP A 259 15.09 19.30 -14.89
CA ASP A 259 16.36 19.01 -15.55
C ASP A 259 16.52 17.50 -15.82
N VAL A 260 16.45 17.12 -17.11
CA VAL A 260 16.59 15.72 -17.55
C VAL A 260 17.98 15.15 -17.27
N ASN A 261 19.03 15.98 -17.22
CA ASN A 261 20.38 15.49 -16.91
C ASN A 261 20.43 15.04 -15.44
N LEU A 262 19.91 15.86 -14.53
CA LEU A 262 19.81 15.47 -13.11
C LEU A 262 18.95 14.22 -12.93
N LEU A 263 17.82 14.11 -13.63
CA LEU A 263 16.98 12.91 -13.62
C LEU A 263 17.73 11.68 -14.14
N SER A 264 18.53 11.81 -15.21
CA SER A 264 19.36 10.73 -15.75
C SER A 264 20.40 10.23 -14.75
N GLU A 265 21.06 11.13 -14.01
CA GLU A 265 21.99 10.76 -12.95
C GLU A 265 21.31 9.95 -11.82
N ILE A 266 20.10 10.37 -11.43
CA ILE A 266 19.28 9.64 -10.44
C ILE A 266 18.88 8.26 -10.99
N ALA A 267 18.49 8.18 -12.27
CA ALA A 267 18.16 6.93 -12.94
C ALA A 267 19.35 5.96 -12.97
N ASP A 268 20.55 6.47 -13.26
CA ASP A 268 21.76 5.65 -13.27
C ASP A 268 22.11 5.09 -11.88
N TYR A 269 21.86 5.88 -10.83
CA TYR A 269 21.99 5.39 -9.47
C TYR A 269 21.03 4.23 -9.20
N PHE A 270 19.72 4.43 -9.41
CA PHE A 270 18.72 3.39 -9.14
C PHE A 270 18.82 2.19 -10.08
N ARG A 271 19.37 2.34 -11.29
CA ARG A 271 19.68 1.20 -12.18
C ARG A 271 20.69 0.24 -11.55
N ARG A 272 21.69 0.77 -10.85
CA ARG A 272 22.66 -0.06 -10.09
C ARG A 272 22.02 -0.68 -8.85
N ILE A 273 21.21 0.10 -8.13
CA ILE A 273 20.52 -0.39 -6.93
C ILE A 273 19.52 -1.49 -7.30
N ARG A 274 18.68 -1.32 -8.34
CA ARG A 274 17.69 -2.31 -8.77
C ARG A 274 18.29 -3.71 -9.00
N ARG A 275 19.50 -3.78 -9.52
CA ARG A 275 20.20 -5.07 -9.75
C ARG A 275 20.40 -5.88 -8.46
N LYS A 276 20.57 -5.21 -7.32
CA LYS A 276 20.70 -5.89 -6.01
C LYS A 276 19.41 -6.56 -5.56
N TYR A 277 18.27 -6.15 -6.14
CA TYR A 277 16.94 -6.62 -5.83
C TYR A 277 16.32 -7.52 -6.91
N SER A 278 17.08 -7.94 -7.90
CA SER A 278 16.59 -8.72 -9.05
C SER A 278 15.83 -9.99 -8.65
N GLN A 279 16.19 -10.63 -7.54
CA GLN A 279 15.50 -11.81 -7.00
C GLN A 279 14.06 -11.53 -6.53
N PHE A 280 13.69 -10.26 -6.33
CA PHE A 280 12.36 -9.84 -5.91
C PHE A 280 11.54 -9.25 -7.07
N GLU A 281 12.10 -9.18 -8.27
CA GLU A 281 11.36 -8.68 -9.43
C GLU A 281 10.23 -9.63 -9.80
N GLY A 282 9.06 -9.04 -10.11
CA GLY A 282 7.91 -9.79 -10.61
C GLY A 282 8.14 -10.37 -12.01
N SER A 283 7.33 -11.35 -12.38
CA SER A 283 7.40 -12.00 -13.70
C SER A 283 7.02 -11.06 -14.86
N LEU A 284 6.26 -10.00 -14.59
CA LEU A 284 5.84 -9.04 -15.61
C LEU A 284 6.93 -7.99 -15.86
N GLN A 285 7.64 -8.12 -16.98
CA GLN A 285 8.72 -7.21 -17.38
C GLN A 285 8.33 -6.19 -18.46
N GLY A 286 7.09 -6.16 -18.90
CA GLY A 286 6.60 -5.28 -19.96
C GLY A 286 5.15 -4.90 -19.76
N VAL A 287 4.40 -4.78 -20.83
CA VAL A 287 2.95 -4.55 -20.80
C VAL A 287 2.19 -5.88 -20.89
N ASN A 288 1.07 -5.96 -20.19
CA ASN A 288 0.17 -7.11 -20.27
C ASN A 288 -1.24 -6.65 -20.71
N PRO A 289 -1.59 -6.80 -22.01
CA PRO A 289 -2.90 -6.37 -22.49
C PRO A 289 -4.07 -7.20 -21.94
N LYS A 290 -3.83 -8.37 -21.31
CA LYS A 290 -4.88 -9.12 -20.60
C LYS A 290 -5.53 -8.29 -19.50
N VAL A 291 -4.83 -7.28 -18.93
CA VAL A 291 -5.41 -6.34 -17.96
C VAL A 291 -6.61 -5.56 -18.54
N LEU A 292 -6.59 -5.27 -19.83
CA LEU A 292 -7.71 -4.58 -20.52
C LEU A 292 -8.92 -5.48 -20.71
N VAL A 293 -8.70 -6.80 -20.84
CA VAL A 293 -9.76 -7.80 -21.01
C VAL A 293 -10.40 -8.16 -19.67
N PHE A 294 -9.58 -8.51 -18.68
CA PHE A 294 -10.04 -9.00 -17.38
C PHE A 294 -10.12 -7.91 -16.29
N GLN A 295 -9.57 -6.72 -16.56
CA GLN A 295 -9.52 -5.57 -15.64
C GLN A 295 -8.81 -5.87 -14.30
N ILE A 296 -7.82 -6.75 -14.35
CA ILE A 296 -7.06 -7.23 -13.18
C ILE A 296 -5.76 -6.43 -13.05
N PRO A 297 -5.50 -5.77 -11.90
CA PRO A 297 -4.23 -5.06 -11.67
C PRO A 297 -3.00 -5.97 -11.75
N GLY A 298 -1.87 -5.42 -12.20
CA GLY A 298 -0.62 -6.19 -12.35
C GLY A 298 -0.15 -6.87 -11.06
N GLY A 299 -0.28 -6.20 -9.91
CA GLY A 299 0.03 -6.81 -8.61
C GLY A 299 -0.87 -7.99 -8.25
N MET A 300 -2.14 -7.97 -8.66
CA MET A 300 -3.04 -9.10 -8.47
C MET A 300 -2.65 -10.27 -9.39
N LEU A 301 -2.26 -10.01 -10.65
CA LEU A 301 -1.79 -11.06 -11.58
C LEU A 301 -0.60 -11.82 -10.98
N SER A 302 0.38 -11.11 -10.42
CA SER A 302 1.54 -11.71 -9.77
C SER A 302 1.16 -12.53 -8.53
N ASN A 303 0.18 -12.06 -7.74
CA ASN A 303 -0.31 -12.80 -6.57
C ASN A 303 -1.04 -14.09 -6.99
N LEU A 304 -1.87 -14.04 -8.04
CA LEU A 304 -2.56 -15.23 -8.58
C LEU A 304 -1.56 -16.27 -9.10
N ASP A 305 -0.54 -15.84 -9.84
CA ASP A 305 0.54 -16.72 -10.31
C ASP A 305 1.22 -17.45 -9.14
N ASN A 306 1.60 -16.71 -8.09
CA ASN A 306 2.22 -17.30 -6.91
C ASN A 306 1.29 -18.26 -6.15
N GLN A 307 0.02 -17.87 -5.95
CA GLN A 307 -0.96 -18.73 -5.27
C GLN A 307 -1.19 -20.05 -6.02
N LEU A 308 -1.29 -20.01 -7.34
CA LEU A 308 -1.51 -21.20 -8.16
C LEU A 308 -0.25 -22.09 -8.20
N ARG A 309 0.96 -21.51 -8.23
CA ARG A 309 2.23 -22.26 -8.10
C ARG A 309 2.32 -23.00 -6.76
N GLU A 310 1.97 -22.33 -5.66
CA GLU A 310 1.96 -22.96 -4.32
C GLU A 310 0.97 -24.12 -4.19
N GLN A 311 -0.06 -24.13 -5.05
CA GLN A 311 -1.10 -25.16 -5.06
C GLN A 311 -0.93 -26.20 -6.18
N ASP A 312 0.18 -26.12 -6.93
CA ASP A 312 0.44 -26.97 -8.10
C ASP A 312 -0.68 -26.96 -9.14
N ALA A 313 -1.26 -25.77 -9.37
CA ALA A 313 -2.44 -25.55 -10.24
C ALA A 313 -2.22 -24.41 -11.24
N LEU A 314 -0.96 -24.17 -11.64
CA LEU A 314 -0.62 -23.09 -12.57
C LEU A 314 -1.24 -23.26 -13.96
N ASP A 315 -1.49 -24.50 -14.38
CA ASP A 315 -2.18 -24.85 -15.60
C ASP A 315 -3.62 -24.29 -15.68
N ARG A 316 -4.21 -23.96 -14.53
CA ARG A 316 -5.54 -23.37 -14.42
C ARG A 316 -5.55 -21.83 -14.36
N TYR A 317 -4.42 -21.18 -14.63
CA TYR A 317 -4.27 -19.72 -14.51
C TYR A 317 -5.28 -18.96 -15.39
N ASP A 318 -5.47 -19.37 -16.65
CA ASP A 318 -6.40 -18.69 -17.56
C ASP A 318 -7.87 -18.86 -17.10
N GLU A 319 -8.25 -20.00 -16.53
CA GLU A 319 -9.58 -20.21 -15.95
C GLU A 319 -9.83 -19.25 -14.76
N VAL A 320 -8.82 -19.01 -13.93
CA VAL A 320 -8.95 -18.05 -12.84
C VAL A 320 -9.09 -16.63 -13.37
N LEU A 321 -8.37 -16.25 -14.42
CA LEU A 321 -8.52 -14.94 -15.05
C LEU A 321 -9.92 -14.69 -15.60
N GLU A 322 -10.56 -15.73 -16.17
CA GLU A 322 -11.95 -15.66 -16.65
C GLU A 322 -12.97 -15.61 -15.49
N GLU A 323 -12.67 -16.24 -14.37
CA GLU A 323 -13.56 -16.26 -13.20
C GLU A 323 -13.55 -14.95 -12.40
N VAL A 324 -12.42 -14.20 -12.40
CA VAL A 324 -12.29 -12.93 -11.66
C VAL A 324 -13.36 -11.89 -12.04
N PRO A 325 -13.63 -11.59 -13.33
CA PRO A 325 -14.69 -10.66 -13.70
C PRO A 325 -16.09 -11.09 -13.25
N ARG A 326 -16.37 -12.41 -13.22
CA ARG A 326 -17.65 -12.95 -12.76
C ARG A 326 -17.83 -12.75 -11.26
N VAL A 327 -16.84 -13.15 -10.45
CA VAL A 327 -16.85 -12.94 -9.00
C VAL A 327 -16.94 -11.45 -8.68
N ARG A 328 -16.21 -10.60 -9.42
CA ARG A 328 -16.28 -9.15 -9.25
C ARG A 328 -17.69 -8.60 -9.50
N ALA A 329 -18.35 -9.06 -10.56
CA ALA A 329 -19.72 -8.65 -10.87
C ALA A 329 -20.69 -9.05 -9.74
N GLU A 330 -20.61 -10.29 -9.29
CA GLU A 330 -21.44 -10.84 -8.21
C GLU A 330 -21.22 -10.13 -6.86
N LEU A 331 -20.02 -9.67 -6.60
CA LEU A 331 -19.69 -8.90 -5.39
C LEU A 331 -19.97 -7.39 -5.51
N GLY A 332 -20.73 -6.95 -6.53
CA GLY A 332 -21.17 -5.56 -6.67
C GLY A 332 -20.14 -4.63 -7.32
N TYR A 333 -19.32 -5.16 -8.23
CA TYR A 333 -18.37 -4.43 -9.06
C TYR A 333 -17.35 -3.56 -8.26
N PRO A 334 -16.71 -4.06 -7.20
CA PRO A 334 -15.68 -3.28 -6.52
C PRO A 334 -14.55 -2.89 -7.47
N PRO A 335 -13.92 -1.72 -7.29
CA PRO A 335 -12.60 -1.47 -7.88
C PRO A 335 -11.63 -2.55 -7.40
N LEU A 336 -10.77 -3.06 -8.30
CA LEU A 336 -9.77 -4.06 -7.93
C LEU A 336 -8.50 -3.38 -7.39
N VAL A 337 -8.57 -2.94 -6.17
CA VAL A 337 -7.46 -2.34 -5.39
C VAL A 337 -7.36 -3.07 -4.04
N THR A 338 -6.25 -2.94 -3.31
CA THR A 338 -6.13 -3.56 -1.98
C THR A 338 -7.13 -2.93 -1.00
N PRO A 339 -7.95 -3.72 -0.24
CA PRO A 339 -7.97 -5.18 -0.15
C PRO A 339 -8.96 -5.88 -1.11
N SER A 340 -9.86 -5.19 -1.80
CA SER A 340 -10.92 -5.77 -2.63
C SER A 340 -10.40 -6.70 -3.74
N SER A 341 -9.23 -6.38 -4.33
CA SER A 341 -8.57 -7.23 -5.32
C SER A 341 -8.19 -8.61 -4.76
N GLN A 342 -7.76 -8.66 -3.52
CA GLN A 342 -7.43 -9.92 -2.84
C GLN A 342 -8.69 -10.73 -2.54
N ILE A 343 -9.76 -10.09 -2.06
CA ILE A 343 -11.07 -10.71 -1.77
C ILE A 343 -11.61 -11.39 -3.03
N VAL A 344 -11.69 -10.65 -4.13
CA VAL A 344 -12.17 -11.15 -5.43
C VAL A 344 -11.27 -12.25 -5.98
N GLY A 345 -9.94 -12.03 -5.95
CA GLY A 345 -8.97 -12.97 -6.50
C GLY A 345 -8.96 -14.32 -5.76
N THR A 346 -8.96 -14.29 -4.43
CA THR A 346 -8.99 -15.51 -3.62
C THR A 346 -10.26 -16.30 -3.85
N GLN A 347 -11.43 -15.64 -3.92
CA GLN A 347 -12.68 -16.33 -4.21
C GLN A 347 -12.69 -16.93 -5.62
N ALA A 348 -12.21 -16.21 -6.63
CA ALA A 348 -12.11 -16.71 -7.99
C ALA A 348 -11.19 -17.95 -8.08
N THR A 349 -10.02 -17.88 -7.44
CA THR A 349 -9.08 -19.01 -7.36
C THR A 349 -9.72 -20.24 -6.71
N LEU A 350 -10.41 -20.06 -5.59
CA LEU A 350 -11.08 -21.17 -4.89
C LEU A 350 -12.24 -21.76 -5.72
N ASN A 351 -13.02 -20.93 -6.42
CA ASN A 351 -14.07 -21.41 -7.33
C ASN A 351 -13.49 -22.36 -8.40
N VAL A 352 -12.38 -21.96 -9.00
CA VAL A 352 -11.70 -22.76 -10.03
C VAL A 352 -11.12 -24.04 -9.43
N ILE A 353 -10.29 -23.94 -8.39
CA ILE A 353 -9.59 -25.10 -7.82
C ILE A 353 -10.54 -26.17 -7.27
N THR A 354 -11.65 -25.76 -6.64
CA THR A 354 -12.63 -26.70 -6.09
C THR A 354 -13.56 -27.29 -7.15
N GLY A 355 -13.60 -26.72 -8.36
CA GLY A 355 -14.51 -27.10 -9.44
C GLY A 355 -15.98 -26.76 -9.16
N GLU A 356 -16.28 -26.11 -8.03
CA GLU A 356 -17.63 -25.68 -7.65
C GLU A 356 -17.59 -24.28 -7.06
N ARG A 357 -18.38 -23.37 -7.65
CA ARG A 357 -18.39 -21.94 -7.26
C ARG A 357 -18.96 -21.72 -5.88
N TYR A 358 -18.22 -20.95 -5.06
CA TYR A 358 -18.56 -20.66 -3.65
C TYR A 358 -18.76 -21.91 -2.78
N LYS A 359 -18.06 -23.00 -3.09
CA LYS A 359 -17.99 -24.18 -2.23
C LYS A 359 -17.18 -23.89 -0.96
N ILE A 360 -16.07 -23.18 -1.13
CA ILE A 360 -15.25 -22.65 -0.05
C ILE A 360 -15.34 -21.13 -0.11
N ILE A 361 -15.74 -20.52 1.01
CA ILE A 361 -15.90 -19.08 1.13
C ILE A 361 -14.98 -18.57 2.23
N PRO A 362 -13.92 -17.82 1.90
CA PRO A 362 -13.02 -17.22 2.87
C PRO A 362 -13.73 -16.29 3.85
N HIS A 363 -13.13 -16.13 5.02
CA HIS A 363 -13.66 -15.24 6.06
C HIS A 363 -13.81 -13.80 5.54
N GLU A 364 -12.83 -13.32 4.79
CA GLU A 364 -12.77 -11.97 4.22
C GLU A 364 -13.91 -11.72 3.21
N VAL A 365 -14.27 -12.73 2.41
CA VAL A 365 -15.42 -12.63 1.49
C VAL A 365 -16.73 -12.52 2.29
N LYS A 366 -16.88 -13.29 3.38
CA LYS A 366 -18.04 -13.16 4.27
C LYS A 366 -18.12 -11.80 4.93
N GLN A 367 -16.99 -11.29 5.43
CA GLN A 367 -16.92 -9.95 6.03
C GLN A 367 -17.21 -8.85 5.01
N TYR A 368 -16.74 -9.02 3.77
CA TYR A 368 -17.04 -8.10 2.67
C TYR A 368 -18.56 -8.01 2.43
N VAL A 369 -19.22 -9.16 2.26
CA VAL A 369 -20.67 -9.21 2.00
C VAL A 369 -21.48 -8.72 3.21
N ARG A 370 -20.98 -8.91 4.43
CA ARG A 370 -21.56 -8.32 5.66
C ARG A 370 -21.37 -6.81 5.78
N GLY A 371 -20.54 -6.20 4.90
CA GLY A 371 -20.31 -4.75 4.89
C GLY A 371 -19.16 -4.27 5.78
N TYR A 372 -18.32 -5.14 6.33
CA TYR A 372 -17.17 -4.74 7.18
C TYR A 372 -16.05 -4.03 6.42
N TYR A 373 -16.11 -3.95 5.09
CA TYR A 373 -15.19 -3.14 4.28
C TYR A 373 -15.82 -1.85 3.75
N GLY A 374 -17.10 -1.63 4.03
CA GLY A 374 -17.88 -0.52 3.51
C GLY A 374 -18.95 -0.98 2.51
N ARG A 375 -19.53 -0.03 1.80
CA ARG A 375 -20.59 -0.28 0.83
C ARG A 375 -20.00 -0.48 -0.57
N PRO A 376 -20.25 -1.63 -1.24
CA PRO A 376 -19.84 -1.82 -2.62
C PRO A 376 -20.56 -0.83 -3.57
N PRO A 377 -20.02 -0.61 -4.78
CA PRO A 377 -20.60 0.32 -5.77
C PRO A 377 -22.04 0.01 -6.17
N THR A 378 -22.41 -1.26 -6.16
CA THR A 378 -23.79 -1.74 -6.32
C THR A 378 -24.06 -2.89 -5.36
N GLU A 379 -25.30 -3.32 -5.25
CA GLU A 379 -25.66 -4.45 -4.40
C GLU A 379 -24.97 -5.73 -4.84
N VAL A 380 -24.58 -6.54 -3.88
CA VAL A 380 -24.10 -7.91 -4.10
C VAL A 380 -25.24 -8.73 -4.68
N ASP A 381 -24.94 -9.61 -5.64
CA ASP A 381 -25.93 -10.52 -6.23
C ASP A 381 -26.74 -11.23 -5.14
N PRO A 382 -28.10 -11.20 -5.17
CA PRO A 382 -28.93 -11.71 -4.10
C PRO A 382 -28.74 -13.21 -3.81
N ASP A 383 -28.52 -14.03 -4.84
CA ASP A 383 -28.31 -15.47 -4.68
C ASP A 383 -26.94 -15.75 -4.07
N ILE A 384 -25.94 -15.00 -4.48
CA ILE A 384 -24.59 -15.08 -3.92
C ILE A 384 -24.56 -14.53 -2.49
N LYS A 385 -25.22 -13.40 -2.19
CA LYS A 385 -25.42 -12.89 -0.83
C LYS A 385 -26.01 -13.98 0.06
N LYS A 386 -27.11 -14.60 -0.37
CA LYS A 386 -27.77 -15.66 0.38
C LYS A 386 -26.87 -16.87 0.60
N LYS A 387 -26.08 -17.24 -0.41
CA LYS A 387 -25.10 -18.34 -0.29
C LYS A 387 -23.98 -18.05 0.71
N ILE A 388 -23.52 -16.79 0.82
CA ILE A 388 -22.39 -16.38 1.63
C ILE A 388 -22.79 -16.11 3.09
N ILE A 389 -23.86 -15.35 3.33
CA ILE A 389 -24.28 -14.88 4.66
C ILE A 389 -25.71 -15.30 5.04
N GLY A 390 -26.40 -16.08 4.21
CA GLY A 390 -27.78 -16.48 4.47
C GLY A 390 -28.76 -15.31 4.42
N ASP A 391 -29.61 -15.22 5.43
CA ASP A 391 -30.62 -14.16 5.57
C ASP A 391 -30.12 -12.97 6.40
N GLU A 392 -28.80 -12.92 6.71
CA GLU A 392 -28.21 -11.77 7.40
C GLU A 392 -28.29 -10.50 6.54
N GLU A 393 -28.63 -9.37 7.17
CA GLU A 393 -28.59 -8.06 6.49
C GLU A 393 -27.21 -7.43 6.60
N PRO A 394 -26.63 -6.93 5.48
CA PRO A 394 -25.37 -6.22 5.50
C PRO A 394 -25.45 -4.96 6.38
N MET A 395 -24.34 -4.66 7.03
CA MET A 395 -24.16 -3.47 7.86
C MET A 395 -24.44 -2.18 7.07
N LYS A 396 -25.20 -1.25 7.66
CA LYS A 396 -25.54 0.04 7.05
C LYS A 396 -24.72 1.20 7.58
N VAL A 397 -24.14 1.06 8.76
CA VAL A 397 -23.29 2.07 9.41
C VAL A 397 -21.85 2.00 8.89
N ARG A 398 -21.02 2.96 9.22
CA ARG A 398 -19.59 2.91 8.93
C ARG A 398 -18.96 1.83 9.81
N PRO A 399 -18.17 0.89 9.24
CA PRO A 399 -17.64 -0.24 10.02
C PRO A 399 -16.79 0.17 11.23
N ALA A 400 -15.96 1.20 11.10
CA ALA A 400 -15.12 1.69 12.19
C ALA A 400 -15.92 2.20 13.41
N ASP A 401 -17.19 2.62 13.22
CA ASP A 401 -18.04 3.09 14.32
C ASP A 401 -18.47 1.96 15.28
N LEU A 402 -18.23 0.70 14.90
CA LEU A 402 -18.53 -0.50 15.71
C LEU A 402 -17.31 -1.09 16.40
N LEU A 403 -16.13 -0.52 16.18
CA LEU A 403 -14.89 -1.01 16.76
C LEU A 403 -14.57 -0.29 18.06
N GLU A 404 -14.17 -1.06 19.07
CA GLU A 404 -13.68 -0.51 20.33
C GLU A 404 -12.26 0.05 20.13
N PRO A 405 -11.83 1.06 20.90
CA PRO A 405 -10.47 1.59 20.85
C PRO A 405 -9.41 0.51 21.09
N GLU A 406 -8.36 0.48 20.26
CA GLU A 406 -7.33 -0.58 20.29
C GLU A 406 -6.00 -0.13 20.92
N LEU A 407 -5.69 1.15 20.97
CA LEU A 407 -4.46 1.67 21.59
C LEU A 407 -4.32 1.32 23.08
N PRO A 408 -5.37 1.28 23.92
CA PRO A 408 -5.24 0.81 25.30
C PRO A 408 -4.73 -0.62 25.41
N ASN A 409 -5.14 -1.50 24.51
CA ASN A 409 -4.65 -2.87 24.43
C ASN A 409 -3.19 -2.93 23.99
N ALA A 410 -2.82 -2.14 22.98
CA ALA A 410 -1.43 -2.02 22.51
C ALA A 410 -0.47 -1.62 23.67
N ARG A 411 -0.84 -0.59 24.45
CA ARG A 411 -0.10 -0.17 25.66
C ARG A 411 0.04 -1.28 26.68
N ALA A 412 -1.04 -1.99 26.94
CA ALA A 412 -1.02 -3.07 27.94
C ALA A 412 -0.07 -4.21 27.55
N VAL A 413 -0.01 -4.55 26.25
CA VAL A 413 0.88 -5.59 25.74
C VAL A 413 2.35 -5.14 25.71
N LEU A 414 2.60 -3.90 25.32
CA LEU A 414 3.96 -3.38 25.19
C LEU A 414 4.60 -2.88 26.50
N LYS A 415 3.85 -2.84 27.62
CA LYS A 415 4.27 -2.22 28.88
C LYS A 415 5.66 -2.66 29.40
N ASP A 416 6.07 -3.91 29.12
CA ASP A 416 7.33 -4.49 29.58
C ASP A 416 8.45 -4.44 28.51
N ILE A 417 8.19 -3.80 27.37
CA ILE A 417 9.14 -3.63 26.25
C ILE A 417 9.44 -2.14 26.10
N PRO A 418 10.71 -1.72 26.06
CA PRO A 418 11.06 -0.33 25.75
C PRO A 418 10.48 0.08 24.39
N HIS A 419 9.64 1.10 24.36
CA HIS A 419 8.96 1.55 23.15
C HIS A 419 8.61 3.05 23.21
N LEU A 420 8.32 3.63 22.05
CA LEU A 420 7.79 4.99 21.88
C LEU A 420 6.26 4.93 21.66
N PRO A 421 5.50 6.03 21.84
CA PRO A 421 4.06 6.05 21.53
C PRO A 421 3.73 5.62 20.10
N ARG A 422 4.60 5.93 19.12
CA ARG A 422 4.47 5.48 17.73
C ARG A 422 4.58 3.97 17.54
N ASP A 423 5.24 3.28 18.46
CA ASP A 423 5.36 1.83 18.44
C ASP A 423 4.04 1.15 18.89
N GLU A 424 3.23 1.80 19.73
CA GLU A 424 1.87 1.38 20.06
C GLU A 424 1.00 1.37 18.80
N VAL A 425 1.15 2.39 17.94
CA VAL A 425 0.46 2.47 16.65
C VAL A 425 0.94 1.36 15.72
N SER A 426 2.24 1.12 15.65
CA SER A 426 2.81 0.03 14.85
C SER A 426 2.31 -1.33 15.31
N TYR A 427 2.19 -1.55 16.63
CA TYR A 427 1.64 -2.77 17.21
C TYR A 427 0.14 -2.92 16.92
N ALA A 428 -0.67 -1.88 17.10
CA ALA A 428 -2.10 -1.93 16.80
C ALA A 428 -2.36 -2.27 15.33
N LEU A 429 -1.53 -1.74 14.40
CA LEU A 429 -1.64 -2.03 12.97
C LEU A 429 -1.20 -3.44 12.59
N PHE A 430 -0.11 -3.94 13.17
CA PHE A 430 0.53 -5.21 12.80
C PHE A 430 1.07 -5.94 14.05
N PRO A 431 0.21 -6.47 14.93
CA PRO A 431 0.60 -6.93 16.27
C PRO A 431 1.78 -7.90 16.27
N GLN A 432 1.74 -8.93 15.42
CA GLN A 432 2.78 -9.95 15.39
C GLN A 432 4.12 -9.39 14.91
N TYR A 433 4.11 -8.67 13.78
CA TYR A 433 5.34 -8.16 13.17
C TYR A 433 5.99 -7.05 13.99
N ALA A 434 5.17 -6.14 14.53
CA ALA A 434 5.66 -5.07 15.38
C ALA A 434 6.23 -5.60 16.69
N LEU A 435 5.56 -6.57 17.35
CA LEU A 435 6.06 -7.18 18.58
C LEU A 435 7.42 -7.85 18.39
N ASP A 436 7.56 -8.65 17.32
CA ASP A 436 8.81 -9.33 16.99
C ASP A 436 9.92 -8.32 16.67
N PHE A 437 9.59 -7.28 15.90
CA PHE A 437 10.53 -6.19 15.58
C PHE A 437 10.97 -5.44 16.83
N LEU A 438 10.04 -5.03 17.70
CA LEU A 438 10.35 -4.28 18.94
C LEU A 438 11.19 -5.09 19.92
N LYS A 439 10.95 -6.39 20.04
CA LYS A 439 11.81 -7.29 20.83
C LYS A 439 13.25 -7.32 20.28
N ARG A 440 13.42 -7.44 18.94
CA ARG A 440 14.75 -7.38 18.33
C ARG A 440 15.41 -6.00 18.54
N LYS A 441 14.64 -4.90 18.39
CA LYS A 441 15.12 -3.53 18.63
C LYS A 441 15.57 -3.34 20.08
N ALA A 442 14.79 -3.82 21.06
CA ALA A 442 15.14 -3.78 22.48
C ALA A 442 16.41 -4.60 22.81
N ASN A 443 16.56 -5.79 22.19
CA ASN A 443 17.77 -6.60 22.35
C ASN A 443 19.03 -5.91 21.80
N ARG A 444 18.92 -5.24 20.62
CA ARG A 444 20.03 -4.43 20.05
C ARG A 444 20.44 -3.29 20.99
N LEU A 445 19.48 -2.62 21.62
CA LEU A 445 19.72 -1.60 22.64
C LEU A 445 20.51 -2.14 23.83
N ALA A 446 20.06 -3.29 24.35
CA ALA A 446 20.69 -3.92 25.50
C ALA A 446 22.14 -4.40 25.21
N LEU A 447 22.44 -4.71 23.94
CA LEU A 447 23.78 -5.12 23.49
C LEU A 447 24.69 -3.94 23.11
N GLY A 448 24.24 -2.69 23.25
CA GLY A 448 25.04 -1.52 22.89
C GLY A 448 25.22 -1.29 21.37
N GLU A 449 24.42 -1.95 20.55
CA GLU A 449 24.46 -1.84 19.07
C GLU A 449 23.69 -0.62 18.53
N MET A 450 23.09 0.21 19.39
CA MET A 450 22.36 1.40 18.98
C MET A 450 23.19 2.67 19.14
N THR A 451 22.92 3.65 18.28
CA THR A 451 23.54 4.97 18.38
C THR A 451 23.09 5.70 19.65
N GLU A 452 23.93 6.60 20.16
CA GLU A 452 23.66 7.41 21.34
C GLU A 452 22.35 8.22 21.20
N ALA A 453 22.05 8.74 20.01
CA ALA A 453 20.81 9.45 19.70
C ALA A 453 19.56 8.56 19.82
N GLN A 454 19.64 7.31 19.39
CA GLN A 454 18.55 6.34 19.52
C GLN A 454 18.31 5.95 20.99
N MET A 455 19.38 5.82 21.79
CA MET A 455 19.29 5.59 23.24
C MET A 455 18.63 6.76 23.97
N ILE A 456 19.03 8.00 23.65
CA ILE A 456 18.48 9.22 24.25
C ILE A 456 16.97 9.35 23.94
N ALA A 457 16.55 9.08 22.72
CA ALA A 457 15.15 9.15 22.32
C ALA A 457 14.26 8.16 23.11
N ILE A 458 14.73 6.92 23.31
CA ILE A 458 14.00 5.91 24.10
C ILE A 458 13.97 6.26 25.58
N ILE A 459 15.09 6.72 26.15
CA ILE A 459 15.16 7.14 27.56
C ILE A 459 14.21 8.32 27.81
N ALA A 460 14.19 9.31 26.91
CA ALA A 460 13.30 10.47 27.01
C ALA A 460 11.81 10.04 26.98
N SER A 461 11.47 9.07 26.16
CA SER A 461 10.10 8.53 26.05
C SER A 461 9.67 7.75 27.28
N VAL A 462 10.55 6.89 27.82
CA VAL A 462 10.28 6.14 29.06
C VAL A 462 10.11 7.09 30.24
N LEU A 463 10.90 8.17 30.32
CA LEU A 463 10.77 9.21 31.34
C LEU A 463 9.46 10.02 31.15
N HIS A 464 9.00 10.24 29.94
CA HIS A 464 7.76 10.97 29.66
C HIS A 464 6.50 10.14 29.99
N SER A 465 6.56 8.82 29.79
CA SER A 465 5.46 7.90 30.14
C SER A 465 5.42 7.56 31.64
N SER A 466 6.50 7.79 32.38
CA SER A 466 6.64 7.42 33.79
C SER A 466 6.51 8.58 34.78
N THR A 467 5.62 9.56 34.55
CA THR A 467 5.18 10.47 35.63
C THR A 467 4.33 9.76 36.71
N ALA A 468 4.21 8.44 36.65
CA ALA A 468 3.67 7.58 37.69
C ALA A 468 4.63 6.42 37.98
N SER A 469 5.37 6.50 39.12
CA SER A 469 6.11 5.40 39.78
C SER A 469 7.40 4.89 39.11
N ILE A 470 8.53 5.39 39.55
CA ILE A 470 9.87 4.85 39.29
C ILE A 470 10.05 3.59 40.14
N GLY A 471 9.90 2.42 39.50
CA GLY A 471 10.43 1.16 40.04
C GLY A 471 11.75 0.83 39.31
N SER A 472 12.82 0.59 40.06
CA SER A 472 14.14 0.28 39.50
C SER A 472 14.13 -0.93 38.59
N ILE A 473 14.53 -0.78 37.33
CA ILE A 473 14.77 -1.89 36.41
C ILE A 473 16.12 -2.51 36.82
N SER A 474 16.07 -3.73 37.34
CA SER A 474 17.29 -4.49 37.64
C SER A 474 17.83 -5.15 36.36
N SER A 475 19.12 -5.05 36.15
CA SER A 475 19.86 -5.61 34.99
C SER A 475 19.89 -7.14 34.91
N SER A 476 19.15 -7.85 35.78
CA SER A 476 19.22 -9.31 35.91
C SER A 476 18.18 -10.09 35.10
N SER A 477 17.25 -9.44 34.40
CA SER A 477 16.16 -10.11 33.67
C SER A 477 16.37 -10.28 32.14
N LEU A 478 17.46 -9.77 31.57
CA LEU A 478 17.77 -9.90 30.15
C LEU A 478 18.85 -11.00 29.93
N ARG A 479 18.45 -12.25 29.83
CA ARG A 479 19.31 -13.31 29.30
C ARG A 479 19.13 -13.35 27.77
N VAL A 480 20.17 -12.94 27.05
CA VAL A 480 20.25 -13.07 25.60
C VAL A 480 20.70 -14.48 25.26
N ASP A 481 19.94 -15.17 24.42
CA ASP A 481 20.31 -16.53 23.99
C ASP A 481 21.44 -16.44 22.97
N ALA A 482 22.57 -17.10 23.23
CA ALA A 482 23.79 -17.03 22.41
C ALA A 482 23.60 -17.51 20.97
N TRP A 483 22.50 -18.22 20.68
CA TRP A 483 22.15 -18.68 19.33
C TRP A 483 21.70 -17.56 18.39
N THR A 484 21.20 -16.44 18.92
CA THR A 484 20.75 -15.29 18.13
C THR A 484 21.93 -14.49 17.55
N LEU A 485 23.11 -14.58 18.13
CA LEU A 485 24.33 -13.88 17.70
C LEU A 485 25.09 -14.63 16.60
N ALA A 486 25.10 -15.97 16.62
CA ALA A 486 25.87 -16.77 15.66
C ALA A 486 25.27 -16.77 14.22
N GLY A 487 23.96 -16.55 14.07
CA GLY A 487 23.29 -16.55 12.75
C GLY A 487 23.43 -15.26 11.95
N ARG A 488 24.03 -14.23 12.52
CA ARG A 488 24.06 -12.88 11.93
C ARG A 488 25.31 -12.59 11.09
N ASP A 489 26.45 -13.10 11.49
CA ASP A 489 27.73 -12.90 10.78
C ASP A 489 27.74 -13.64 9.43
N ASP A 490 27.07 -14.81 9.34
CA ASP A 490 26.97 -15.58 8.11
C ASP A 490 26.05 -14.96 7.05
N LEU A 491 25.07 -14.12 7.45
CA LEU A 491 24.16 -13.41 6.54
C LEU A 491 24.82 -12.16 5.91
N MET A 492 25.81 -11.58 6.55
CA MET A 492 26.52 -10.38 6.08
C MET A 492 27.64 -10.70 5.09
N ASP A 493 28.21 -11.91 5.14
CA ASP A 493 29.34 -12.33 4.28
C ASP A 493 28.93 -13.00 2.95
N GLY A 494 27.62 -13.09 2.65
CA GLY A 494 27.14 -13.65 1.37
C GLY A 494 27.49 -15.12 1.14
N ARG A 495 27.79 -15.89 2.19
CA ARG A 495 28.07 -17.34 2.10
C ARG A 495 26.76 -18.10 2.17
N THR A 496 26.52 -18.94 1.18
CA THR A 496 25.46 -19.95 1.16
C THR A 496 25.71 -20.96 2.28
N VAL A 497 24.90 -20.92 3.33
CA VAL A 497 24.89 -21.98 4.35
C VAL A 497 23.94 -23.07 3.88
N GLU A 498 24.44 -24.24 3.56
CA GLU A 498 23.64 -25.44 3.37
C GLU A 498 23.07 -25.87 4.74
N TYR A 499 21.82 -25.57 4.97
CA TYR A 499 21.09 -26.09 6.12
C TYR A 499 20.66 -27.53 5.86
N GLY A 500 21.11 -28.43 6.72
CA GLY A 500 20.64 -29.81 6.76
C GLY A 500 19.11 -29.85 6.90
N SER A 501 18.50 -30.91 6.35
CA SER A 501 17.07 -31.15 6.13
C SER A 501 16.18 -31.08 7.39
N GLY A 502 16.08 -29.92 8.01
CA GLY A 502 15.06 -29.60 9.02
C GLY A 502 13.90 -28.86 8.34
N LYS A 503 12.69 -29.40 8.43
CA LYS A 503 11.47 -28.77 7.93
C LYS A 503 11.28 -27.40 8.57
N TRP A 504 11.51 -26.34 7.80
CA TRP A 504 11.07 -24.99 8.16
C TRP A 504 9.58 -24.88 7.86
N GLU A 505 8.74 -24.77 8.89
CA GLU A 505 7.39 -24.24 8.73
C GLU A 505 7.54 -22.75 8.42
N ARG A 506 7.29 -22.38 7.17
CA ARG A 506 7.19 -20.96 6.77
C ARG A 506 6.01 -20.37 7.54
N ALA A 507 6.22 -19.24 8.19
CA ALA A 507 5.12 -18.46 8.73
C ALA A 507 4.21 -18.05 7.56
N GLU A 508 3.10 -18.75 7.43
CA GLU A 508 2.08 -18.48 6.42
C GLU A 508 1.39 -17.16 6.76
N SER A 509 1.14 -16.30 5.76
CA SER A 509 0.22 -15.20 5.94
C SER A 509 -1.14 -15.78 6.37
N ALA A 510 -1.91 -15.07 7.18
CA ALA A 510 -3.25 -15.52 7.63
C ALA A 510 -4.16 -15.93 6.45
N TRP A 511 -3.89 -15.43 5.26
CA TRP A 511 -4.54 -15.74 4.00
C TRP A 511 -4.26 -17.15 3.46
N THR A 512 -3.04 -17.65 3.59
CA THR A 512 -2.66 -18.98 3.10
C THR A 512 -3.08 -20.10 4.06
N SER A 513 -3.12 -19.83 5.37
CA SER A 513 -3.42 -20.88 6.37
C SER A 513 -4.90 -21.30 6.38
N ALA A 514 -5.83 -20.36 6.15
CA ALA A 514 -7.27 -20.65 6.13
C ALA A 514 -7.65 -21.49 4.90
N GLY A 515 -7.17 -21.13 3.72
CA GLY A 515 -7.43 -21.86 2.47
C GLY A 515 -6.84 -23.29 2.48
N ARG A 516 -5.64 -23.47 3.03
CA ARG A 516 -4.99 -24.81 3.11
C ARG A 516 -5.73 -25.80 4.01
N LYS A 517 -6.21 -25.35 5.17
CA LYS A 517 -6.92 -26.25 6.10
C LYS A 517 -8.20 -26.81 5.50
N ASP A 518 -8.92 -26.02 4.74
CA ASP A 518 -10.21 -26.43 4.16
C ASP A 518 -10.03 -27.26 2.88
N VAL A 519 -9.03 -26.97 2.05
CA VAL A 519 -8.69 -27.79 0.86
C VAL A 519 -8.19 -29.18 1.26
N MET A 520 -7.38 -29.29 2.34
CA MET A 520 -6.89 -30.58 2.83
C MET A 520 -8.01 -31.44 3.45
N LYS A 521 -9.03 -30.84 4.06
CA LYS A 521 -10.21 -31.59 4.54
C LYS A 521 -11.06 -32.16 3.40
N GLY A 522 -11.20 -31.43 2.29
CA GLY A 522 -11.94 -31.92 1.11
C GLY A 522 -11.28 -33.12 0.42
N ARG A 523 -9.94 -33.19 0.40
CA ARG A 523 -9.21 -34.34 -0.18
C ARG A 523 -9.29 -35.64 0.62
N ARG A 524 -9.59 -35.59 1.91
CA ARG A 524 -9.70 -36.81 2.76
C ARG A 524 -11.07 -37.49 2.70
N GLN A 525 -12.06 -36.90 2.06
CA GLN A 525 -13.41 -37.48 1.95
C GLN A 525 -13.75 -38.06 0.56
N GLY A 526 -12.82 -38.07 -0.37
CA GLY A 526 -13.00 -38.64 -1.71
C GLY A 526 -12.00 -39.76 -2.02
N GLY A 527 -12.22 -40.94 -1.53
CA GLY A 527 -11.60 -42.20 -1.93
C GLY A 527 -12.43 -43.39 -1.49
N PRO A 528 -12.27 -44.58 -2.13
CA PRO A 528 -12.16 -44.85 -3.56
C PRO A 528 -13.50 -44.99 -4.20
#